data_77551c04a2fffe7d6cb11b26709044fa
#
_entry.id   77551c04a2fffe7d6cb11b26709044fa
#
_cell.length_a   1.000
_cell.length_b   1.000
_cell.length_c   1.000
_cell.angle_alpha   90.00
_cell.angle_beta   90.00
_cell.angle_gamma   90.00
#
_symmetry.space_group_name_H-M   'P 1'
#
loop_
_entity.id
_entity.type
_entity.pdbx_description
1 polymer ?
#
loop_
_entity_poly.entity_id
_entity_poly.type
_entity_poly.pdbx_seq_one_letter_code
_entity_poly.pdbx_strand_id
1 'polypeptide(L)'
;MPAALTVVQAVPANICTIMYSNFGSGVCGYNSYCTFNWNKTETECACAPNYSFFDPERKYKGCKSDFALQSCDLREAQVLEQFQMIPVNNIDWPLRAYEQYFPMNKTTCQNLCLTDCFCAAAVFDQDGHCWKKKLPLSNGNRGSQVQRTVFLKVSKNNYSYPLINTSPEERQPMI
;
A
#
# COMPACT_ATOMS: atom_id res chain seq x y z
N MET A 1 0.12 -38.61 36.97
CA MET A 1 0.76 -38.56 35.62
C MET A 1 0.62 -37.12 35.12
N PRO A 2 1.69 -36.39 34.86
CA PRO A 2 1.56 -35.04 34.32
C PRO A 2 1.08 -35.12 32.87
N ALA A 3 0.01 -34.38 32.53
CA ALA A 3 -0.47 -34.27 31.19
C ALA A 3 0.59 -33.50 30.35
N ALA A 4 1.11 -34.15 29.31
CA ALA A 4 1.99 -33.50 28.34
C ALA A 4 1.18 -32.45 27.59
N LEU A 5 1.56 -31.20 27.72
CA LEU A 5 1.06 -30.11 26.88
C LEU A 5 1.57 -30.33 25.45
N THR A 6 0.69 -30.82 24.58
CA THR A 6 0.97 -30.91 23.15
C THR A 6 0.82 -29.50 22.55
N VAL A 7 1.89 -28.96 21.99
CA VAL A 7 1.84 -27.73 21.17
C VAL A 7 1.05 -28.06 19.93
N VAL A 8 -0.20 -27.56 19.85
CA VAL A 8 -1.15 -27.94 18.80
C VAL A 8 -0.93 -27.11 17.52
N GLN A 9 -0.15 -26.04 17.57
CA GLN A 9 0.12 -25.23 16.38
C GLN A 9 1.47 -24.50 16.48
N ALA A 10 2.40 -24.84 15.60
CA ALA A 10 3.60 -24.06 15.44
C ALA A 10 3.24 -22.75 14.70
N VAL A 11 3.67 -21.60 15.23
CA VAL A 11 3.58 -20.35 14.51
C VAL A 11 4.48 -20.49 13.28
N PRO A 12 3.94 -20.28 12.07
CA PRO A 12 4.73 -20.45 10.85
C PRO A 12 5.90 -19.47 10.82
N ALA A 13 7.05 -19.92 10.33
CA ALA A 13 8.26 -19.13 10.23
C ALA A 13 8.08 -17.84 9.38
N ASN A 14 7.10 -17.83 8.49
CA ASN A 14 6.78 -16.69 7.64
C ASN A 14 5.29 -16.35 7.67
N ILE A 15 4.91 -15.49 8.61
CA ILE A 15 3.53 -15.01 8.74
C ILE A 15 3.07 -14.19 7.53
N CYS A 16 3.99 -13.56 6.78
CA CYS A 16 3.66 -12.79 5.59
C CYS A 16 3.02 -13.64 4.49
N THR A 17 3.37 -14.93 4.41
CA THR A 17 2.85 -15.83 3.36
C THR A 17 1.55 -16.53 3.75
N ILE A 18 1.30 -16.75 5.02
CA ILE A 18 0.17 -17.57 5.50
C ILE A 18 -1.07 -16.72 5.72
N MET A 19 -0.92 -15.48 6.15
CA MET A 19 -2.07 -14.58 6.36
C MET A 19 -2.49 -13.83 5.10
N TYR A 20 -2.10 -14.32 3.94
CA TYR A 20 -2.25 -13.67 2.64
C TYR A 20 -3.70 -13.48 2.18
N SER A 21 -4.63 -14.32 2.59
CA SER A 21 -5.93 -14.40 1.94
C SER A 21 -7.14 -14.01 2.78
N ASN A 22 -7.03 -13.86 4.10
CA ASN A 22 -8.23 -13.91 4.95
C ASN A 22 -8.49 -12.67 5.83
N PHE A 23 -7.58 -11.66 5.84
CA PHE A 23 -7.72 -10.52 6.76
C PHE A 23 -7.68 -9.19 6.02
N GLY A 24 -8.65 -8.34 6.30
CA GLY A 24 -8.92 -7.09 5.57
C GLY A 24 -7.75 -6.12 5.42
N SER A 25 -6.94 -5.89 6.47
CA SER A 25 -5.77 -4.99 6.41
C SER A 25 -4.44 -5.73 6.22
N GLY A 26 -4.43 -7.05 6.48
CA GLY A 26 -3.21 -7.85 6.54
C GLY A 26 -2.44 -7.68 7.85
N VAL A 27 -1.28 -8.36 7.93
CA VAL A 27 -0.41 -8.38 9.12
C VAL A 27 0.14 -7.00 9.46
N CYS A 28 0.41 -6.20 8.44
CA CYS A 28 1.07 -4.90 8.57
C CYS A 28 0.12 -3.70 8.47
N GLY A 29 -1.20 -3.93 8.43
CA GLY A 29 -2.16 -2.85 8.26
C GLY A 29 -2.27 -2.34 6.83
N TYR A 30 -3.00 -1.25 6.64
CA TYR A 30 -3.23 -0.67 5.31
C TYR A 30 -2.03 0.11 4.77
N ASN A 31 -1.89 0.13 3.44
CA ASN A 31 -0.87 0.87 2.68
C ASN A 31 0.58 0.49 3.04
N SER A 32 0.76 -0.62 3.71
CA SER A 32 2.02 -1.23 4.08
C SER A 32 2.18 -2.59 3.41
N TYR A 33 3.32 -3.18 3.56
CA TYR A 33 3.56 -4.55 3.14
C TYR A 33 4.40 -5.32 4.16
N CYS A 34 4.18 -6.63 4.19
CA CYS A 34 4.94 -7.56 4.97
C CYS A 34 6.11 -8.08 4.13
N THR A 35 7.31 -8.05 4.69
CA THR A 35 8.50 -8.64 4.06
C THR A 35 9.19 -9.59 5.02
N PHE A 36 9.78 -10.64 4.48
CA PHE A 36 10.55 -11.61 5.27
C PHE A 36 12.03 -11.35 5.09
N ASN A 37 12.72 -11.14 6.20
CA ASN A 37 14.16 -10.97 6.22
C ASN A 37 14.84 -12.32 6.50
N TRP A 38 15.35 -12.95 5.45
CA TRP A 38 16.02 -14.26 5.54
C TRP A 38 17.22 -14.28 6.48
N ASN A 39 17.92 -13.16 6.60
CA ASN A 39 19.10 -13.06 7.46
C ASN A 39 18.74 -12.98 8.95
N LYS A 40 17.52 -12.53 9.25
CA LYS A 40 17.01 -12.37 10.61
C LYS A 40 15.98 -13.41 11.01
N THR A 41 15.52 -14.25 10.06
CA THR A 41 14.39 -15.18 10.26
C THR A 41 13.13 -14.51 10.80
N GLU A 42 13.00 -13.21 10.59
CA GLU A 42 11.93 -12.38 11.10
C GLU A 42 11.13 -11.77 9.97
N THR A 43 9.85 -11.53 10.25
CA THR A 43 8.97 -10.75 9.38
C THR A 43 9.01 -9.29 9.79
N GLU A 44 8.99 -8.39 8.82
CA GLU A 44 9.03 -6.96 9.03
C GLU A 44 7.93 -6.25 8.23
N CYS A 45 7.31 -5.25 8.86
CA CYS A 45 6.41 -4.35 8.17
C CYS A 45 7.17 -3.17 7.59
N ALA A 46 6.87 -2.80 6.36
CA ALA A 46 7.45 -1.64 5.69
C ALA A 46 6.39 -0.83 4.95
N CYS A 47 6.66 0.45 4.77
CA CYS A 47 5.84 1.34 3.97
C CYS A 47 6.31 1.36 2.51
N ALA A 48 5.36 1.60 1.60
CA ALA A 48 5.67 1.88 0.22
C ALA A 48 6.47 3.20 0.09
N PRO A 49 7.19 3.41 -1.01
CA PRO A 49 7.86 4.70 -1.26
C PRO A 49 6.89 5.87 -1.14
N ASN A 50 7.30 6.97 -0.50
CA ASN A 50 6.51 8.16 -0.20
C ASN A 50 5.32 7.91 0.75
N TYR A 51 5.43 6.86 1.56
CA TYR A 51 4.51 6.58 2.67
C TYR A 51 5.30 6.42 3.96
N SER A 52 4.73 6.84 5.07
CA SER A 52 5.30 6.70 6.41
C SER A 52 4.34 5.98 7.35
N PHE A 53 4.86 5.35 8.41
CA PHE A 53 4.01 4.69 9.40
C PHE A 53 3.10 5.70 10.09
N PHE A 54 1.84 5.30 10.35
CA PHE A 54 0.95 6.07 11.23
C PHE A 54 1.54 6.20 12.63
N ASP A 55 2.20 5.13 13.07
CA ASP A 55 2.79 5.02 14.40
C ASP A 55 4.08 4.18 14.28
N PRO A 56 5.26 4.81 14.32
CA PRO A 56 6.54 4.11 14.15
C PRO A 56 6.79 3.00 15.18
N GLU A 57 6.24 3.15 16.40
CA GLU A 57 6.35 2.14 17.47
C GLU A 57 5.39 0.96 17.24
N ARG A 58 4.34 1.16 16.46
CA ARG A 58 3.31 0.16 16.18
C ARG A 58 3.10 -0.01 14.68
N LYS A 59 4.11 -0.53 13.99
CA LYS A 59 4.18 -0.66 12.53
C LYS A 59 3.00 -1.45 11.92
N TYR A 60 2.35 -2.32 12.69
CA TYR A 60 1.17 -3.08 12.26
C TYR A 60 -0.08 -2.21 12.01
N LYS A 61 -0.06 -0.94 12.42
CA LYS A 61 -1.15 0.00 12.13
C LYS A 61 -1.17 0.50 10.69
N GLY A 62 -0.14 0.20 9.92
CA GLY A 62 -0.05 0.57 8.52
C GLY A 62 0.59 1.92 8.27
N CYS A 63 0.45 2.37 7.03
CA CYS A 63 1.11 3.56 6.51
C CYS A 63 0.11 4.57 5.94
N LYS A 64 0.51 5.84 5.97
CA LYS A 64 -0.18 6.97 5.33
C LYS A 64 0.69 7.53 4.21
N SER A 65 0.07 8.13 3.20
CA SER A 65 0.81 8.88 2.19
C SER A 65 1.44 10.13 2.79
N ASP A 66 2.66 10.45 2.36
CA ASP A 66 3.37 11.67 2.73
C ASP A 66 3.07 12.83 1.76
N PHE A 67 2.10 12.65 0.87
CA PHE A 67 1.68 13.59 -0.15
C PHE A 67 0.16 13.67 -0.26
N ALA A 68 -0.33 14.77 -0.84
CA ALA A 68 -1.75 14.94 -1.15
C ALA A 68 -2.18 14.00 -2.28
N LEU A 69 -3.27 13.27 -2.07
CA LEU A 69 -3.84 12.39 -3.10
C LEU A 69 -4.39 13.22 -4.29
N GLN A 70 -4.43 12.60 -5.46
CA GLN A 70 -4.99 13.20 -6.65
C GLN A 70 -6.48 13.56 -6.44
N SER A 71 -6.83 14.83 -6.73
CA SER A 71 -8.22 15.22 -6.86
C SER A 71 -8.76 14.81 -8.23
N CYS A 72 -10.05 14.40 -8.28
CA CYS A 72 -10.73 14.09 -9.53
C CYS A 72 -11.09 15.33 -10.35
N ASP A 73 -10.92 16.53 -9.82
CA ASP A 73 -11.15 17.79 -10.52
C ASP A 73 -9.96 18.23 -11.41
N LEU A 74 -8.80 17.54 -11.28
CA LEU A 74 -7.61 17.85 -12.05
C LEU A 74 -7.78 17.40 -13.50
N ARG A 75 -7.41 18.28 -14.44
CA ARG A 75 -7.29 17.93 -15.86
C ARG A 75 -6.05 17.06 -16.07
N GLU A 76 -6.07 16.25 -17.12
CA GLU A 76 -4.97 15.30 -17.43
C GLU A 76 -3.57 15.97 -17.45
N ALA A 77 -3.46 17.14 -18.07
CA ALA A 77 -2.19 17.89 -18.10
C ALA A 77 -1.67 18.21 -16.68
N GLN A 78 -2.55 18.59 -15.75
CA GLN A 78 -2.20 18.87 -14.35
C GLN A 78 -1.82 17.59 -13.61
N VAL A 79 -2.48 16.47 -13.90
CA VAL A 79 -2.13 15.16 -13.34
C VAL A 79 -0.72 14.76 -13.75
N LEU A 80 -0.40 14.87 -15.05
CA LEU A 80 0.92 14.53 -15.58
C LEU A 80 2.03 15.44 -15.03
N GLU A 81 1.71 16.69 -14.69
CA GLU A 81 2.64 17.61 -14.05
C GLU A 81 2.89 17.25 -12.58
N GLN A 82 1.85 16.89 -11.84
CA GLN A 82 1.89 16.72 -10.38
C GLN A 82 2.19 15.30 -9.91
N PHE A 83 1.84 14.29 -10.72
CA PHE A 83 1.94 12.89 -10.33
C PHE A 83 2.82 12.06 -11.27
N GLN A 84 3.33 10.98 -10.75
CA GLN A 84 4.10 9.98 -11.49
C GLN A 84 3.84 8.58 -10.94
N MET A 85 4.19 7.57 -11.76
CA MET A 85 4.13 6.17 -11.36
C MET A 85 5.54 5.68 -11.03
N ILE A 86 5.76 5.24 -9.79
CA ILE A 86 7.05 4.67 -9.35
C ILE A 86 6.96 3.15 -9.40
N PRO A 87 7.86 2.46 -10.14
CA PRO A 87 7.88 1.01 -10.16
C PRO A 87 8.49 0.45 -8.86
N VAL A 88 7.82 -0.53 -8.28
CA VAL A 88 8.32 -1.33 -7.16
C VAL A 88 8.19 -2.80 -7.54
N ASN A 89 9.32 -3.50 -7.57
CA ASN A 89 9.36 -4.90 -7.98
C ASN A 89 9.20 -5.85 -6.79
N ASN A 90 8.76 -7.07 -7.10
CA ASN A 90 8.61 -8.16 -6.15
C ASN A 90 7.68 -7.83 -4.98
N ILE A 91 6.65 -7.05 -5.26
CA ILE A 91 5.62 -6.66 -4.30
C ILE A 91 4.23 -6.82 -4.93
N ASP A 92 3.24 -7.13 -4.09
CA ASP A 92 1.84 -7.16 -4.47
C ASP A 92 0.94 -6.72 -3.32
N TRP A 93 -0.21 -6.15 -3.69
CA TRP A 93 -1.40 -5.99 -2.83
C TRP A 93 -2.54 -6.76 -3.46
N PRO A 94 -2.69 -8.06 -3.13
CA PRO A 94 -3.53 -9.00 -3.91
C PRO A 94 -5.02 -8.67 -3.88
N LEU A 95 -5.48 -8.02 -2.81
CA LEU A 95 -6.90 -7.75 -2.62
C LEU A 95 -7.35 -6.41 -3.21
N ARG A 96 -8.67 -6.28 -3.45
CA ARG A 96 -9.35 -5.01 -3.80
C ARG A 96 -8.91 -4.38 -5.12
N ALA A 97 -8.62 -5.19 -6.15
CA ALA A 97 -8.63 -4.67 -7.50
C ALA A 97 -10.06 -4.24 -7.86
N TYR A 98 -10.23 -3.02 -8.37
CA TYR A 98 -11.54 -2.55 -8.81
C TYR A 98 -11.69 -2.61 -10.33
N GLU A 99 -10.56 -2.72 -11.06
CA GLU A 99 -10.52 -2.99 -12.50
C GLU A 99 -9.38 -3.95 -12.82
N GLN A 100 -9.61 -4.79 -13.82
CA GLN A 100 -8.64 -5.76 -14.32
C GLN A 100 -8.67 -5.77 -15.84
N TYR A 101 -7.49 -5.84 -16.46
CA TYR A 101 -7.31 -5.88 -17.90
C TYR A 101 -6.37 -7.02 -18.30
N PHE A 102 -6.68 -7.67 -19.43
CA PHE A 102 -5.86 -8.72 -20.03
C PHE A 102 -6.28 -8.95 -21.49
N PRO A 103 -5.36 -9.08 -22.44
CA PRO A 103 -3.94 -8.76 -22.32
C PRO A 103 -3.68 -7.25 -22.36
N MET A 104 -2.65 -6.79 -21.65
CA MET A 104 -2.27 -5.39 -21.63
C MET A 104 -0.75 -5.24 -21.61
N ASN A 105 -0.24 -4.17 -22.21
CA ASN A 105 1.17 -3.82 -22.05
C ASN A 105 1.42 -2.96 -20.80
N LYS A 106 2.64 -3.00 -20.32
CA LYS A 106 3.08 -2.34 -19.11
C LYS A 106 2.84 -0.83 -19.11
N THR A 107 3.16 -0.15 -20.20
CA THR A 107 3.03 1.31 -20.33
C THR A 107 1.57 1.73 -20.30
N THR A 108 0.69 1.01 -20.97
CA THR A 108 -0.76 1.27 -20.96
C THR A 108 -1.33 1.06 -19.55
N CYS A 109 -0.93 -0.01 -18.86
CA CYS A 109 -1.32 -0.26 -17.47
C CYS A 109 -0.95 0.92 -16.54
N GLN A 110 0.27 1.45 -16.67
CA GLN A 110 0.71 2.63 -15.91
C GLN A 110 -0.13 3.86 -16.22
N ASN A 111 -0.35 4.17 -17.50
CA ASN A 111 -1.06 5.37 -17.92
C ASN A 111 -2.54 5.35 -17.50
N LEU A 112 -3.19 4.20 -17.60
CA LEU A 112 -4.58 4.02 -17.14
C LEU A 112 -4.73 4.27 -15.64
N CYS A 113 -3.72 3.93 -14.84
CA CYS A 113 -3.74 4.24 -13.42
C CYS A 113 -3.37 5.70 -13.15
N LEU A 114 -2.38 6.25 -13.89
CA LEU A 114 -1.92 7.61 -13.67
C LEU A 114 -3.05 8.63 -13.88
N THR A 115 -3.84 8.47 -14.92
CA THR A 115 -4.94 9.39 -15.28
C THR A 115 -6.23 9.16 -14.50
N ASP A 116 -6.40 8.02 -13.86
CA ASP A 116 -7.59 7.71 -13.05
C ASP A 116 -7.40 8.19 -11.60
N CYS A 117 -8.20 9.16 -11.17
CA CYS A 117 -8.07 9.78 -9.84
C CYS A 117 -8.30 8.80 -8.67
N PHE A 118 -9.01 7.70 -8.88
CA PHE A 118 -9.21 6.66 -7.86
C PHE A 118 -8.05 5.67 -7.78
N CYS A 119 -7.23 5.57 -8.84
CA CYS A 119 -6.14 4.63 -8.87
C CYS A 119 -4.96 5.11 -8.03
N ALA A 120 -4.59 4.31 -7.04
CA ALA A 120 -3.39 4.53 -6.22
C ALA A 120 -2.20 3.68 -6.68
N ALA A 121 -2.49 2.51 -7.26
CA ALA A 121 -1.47 1.59 -7.73
C ALA A 121 -1.99 0.72 -8.88
N ALA A 122 -1.12 0.41 -9.84
CA ALA A 122 -1.34 -0.61 -10.85
C ALA A 122 -0.40 -1.78 -10.62
N VAL A 123 -0.95 -2.98 -10.50
CA VAL A 123 -0.17 -4.22 -10.39
C VAL A 123 -0.09 -4.85 -11.78
N PHE A 124 1.11 -5.24 -12.17
CA PHE A 124 1.38 -5.82 -13.48
C PHE A 124 2.21 -7.10 -13.34
N ASP A 125 1.85 -8.15 -14.08
CA ASP A 125 2.63 -9.37 -14.18
C ASP A 125 3.24 -9.58 -15.56
N GLN A 126 4.06 -10.62 -15.69
CA GLN A 126 4.75 -10.94 -16.95
C GLN A 126 3.81 -11.49 -18.04
N ASP A 127 2.64 -11.99 -17.65
CA ASP A 127 1.65 -12.55 -18.57
C ASP A 127 0.80 -11.45 -19.23
N GLY A 128 0.90 -10.22 -18.76
CA GLY A 128 0.16 -9.07 -19.29
C GLY A 128 -1.15 -8.79 -18.58
N HIS A 129 -1.32 -9.24 -17.34
CA HIS A 129 -2.43 -8.82 -16.51
C HIS A 129 -2.12 -7.47 -15.86
N CYS A 130 -3.11 -6.60 -15.82
CA CYS A 130 -3.07 -5.31 -15.17
C CYS A 130 -4.23 -5.19 -14.20
N TRP A 131 -3.95 -4.91 -12.92
CA TRP A 131 -4.96 -4.70 -11.87
C TRP A 131 -4.82 -3.31 -11.30
N LYS A 132 -5.87 -2.49 -11.43
CA LYS A 132 -5.93 -1.18 -10.79
C LYS A 132 -6.41 -1.31 -9.35
N LYS A 133 -5.72 -0.65 -8.44
CA LYS A 133 -5.96 -0.66 -7.00
C LYS A 133 -6.24 0.74 -6.50
N LYS A 134 -7.24 0.87 -5.62
CA LYS A 134 -7.54 2.11 -4.89
C LYS A 134 -7.12 2.00 -3.43
N LEU A 135 -6.94 3.13 -2.79
CA LEU A 135 -6.71 3.16 -1.34
C LEU A 135 -7.96 2.73 -0.56
N PRO A 136 -7.78 2.10 0.60
CA PRO A 136 -6.52 1.67 1.18
C PRO A 136 -6.01 0.37 0.55
N LEU A 137 -4.70 0.29 0.28
CA LEU A 137 -4.05 -0.94 -0.16
C LEU A 137 -4.00 -1.93 1.00
N SER A 138 -4.33 -3.19 0.77
CA SER A 138 -4.43 -4.19 1.82
C SER A 138 -3.67 -5.47 1.51
N ASN A 139 -3.20 -6.15 2.55
CA ASN A 139 -2.45 -7.40 2.48
C ASN A 139 -1.20 -7.33 1.60
N GLY A 140 -0.44 -6.23 1.70
CA GLY A 140 0.82 -6.06 1.00
C GLY A 140 1.82 -7.15 1.36
N ASN A 141 2.46 -7.73 0.35
CA ASN A 141 3.48 -8.75 0.51
C ASN A 141 4.64 -8.50 -0.45
N ARG A 142 5.86 -8.60 0.05
CA ARG A 142 7.10 -8.47 -0.72
C ARG A 142 8.00 -9.67 -0.51
N GLY A 143 8.51 -10.21 -1.60
CA GLY A 143 9.43 -11.34 -1.54
C GLY A 143 9.89 -11.77 -2.93
N SER A 144 10.97 -12.55 -3.00
CA SER A 144 11.52 -13.04 -4.28
C SER A 144 10.54 -13.92 -5.07
N GLN A 145 9.58 -14.54 -4.39
CA GLN A 145 8.52 -15.35 -5.03
C GLN A 145 7.41 -14.50 -5.66
N VAL A 146 7.34 -13.21 -5.36
CA VAL A 146 6.33 -12.30 -5.93
C VAL A 146 6.82 -11.80 -7.28
N GLN A 147 6.36 -12.42 -8.37
CA GLN A 147 6.75 -12.07 -9.74
C GLN A 147 5.84 -10.98 -10.32
N ARG A 148 5.73 -9.87 -9.60
CA ARG A 148 4.90 -8.73 -9.99
C ARG A 148 5.65 -7.43 -9.84
N THR A 149 5.27 -6.46 -10.66
CA THR A 149 5.68 -5.05 -10.53
C THR A 149 4.46 -4.23 -10.18
N VAL A 150 4.55 -3.46 -9.12
CA VAL A 150 3.55 -2.46 -8.77
C VAL A 150 4.05 -1.09 -9.20
N PHE A 151 3.21 -0.37 -9.92
CA PHE A 151 3.38 1.05 -10.21
C PHE A 151 2.58 1.85 -9.19
N LEU A 152 3.25 2.50 -8.27
CA LEU A 152 2.65 3.36 -7.25
C LEU A 152 2.49 4.77 -7.81
N LYS A 153 1.28 5.33 -7.69
CA LYS A 153 1.05 6.73 -7.99
C LYS A 153 1.50 7.57 -6.81
N VAL A 154 2.45 8.49 -7.05
CA VAL A 154 2.98 9.39 -6.05
C VAL A 154 3.04 10.82 -6.61
N SER A 155 2.97 11.81 -5.74
CA SER A 155 3.23 13.20 -6.13
C SER A 155 4.70 13.38 -6.51
N LYS A 156 4.96 14.16 -7.55
CA LYS A 156 6.31 14.60 -7.94
C LYS A 156 6.90 15.61 -6.96
N ASN A 157 6.03 16.34 -6.29
CA ASN A 157 6.40 17.33 -5.31
C ASN A 157 6.19 16.74 -3.91
N ASN A 158 7.23 16.72 -3.09
CA ASN A 158 7.15 16.38 -1.67
C ASN A 158 6.50 17.55 -0.91
N TYR A 159 5.23 17.86 -1.20
CA TYR A 159 4.47 18.75 -0.33
C TYR A 159 4.04 17.96 0.90
N SER A 160 4.85 18.08 1.97
CA SER A 160 4.34 17.85 3.30
C SER A 160 3.08 18.71 3.46
N TYR A 161 1.96 18.11 3.88
CA TYR A 161 0.79 18.89 4.24
C TYR A 161 1.22 19.98 5.21
N PRO A 162 0.94 21.27 4.96
CA PRO A 162 1.02 22.24 6.03
C PRO A 162 0.07 21.72 7.12
N LEU A 163 0.62 21.49 8.31
CA LEU A 163 -0.18 21.27 9.50
C LEU A 163 -1.12 22.47 9.60
N ILE A 164 -2.40 22.26 9.30
CA ILE A 164 -3.42 23.25 9.61
C ILE A 164 -3.44 23.30 11.15
N ASN A 165 -2.72 24.26 11.70
CA ASN A 165 -2.88 24.66 13.09
C ASN A 165 -4.28 25.26 13.21
N THR A 166 -5.28 24.40 13.41
CA THR A 166 -6.57 24.84 13.92
C THR A 166 -6.34 25.21 15.38
N SER A 167 -6.02 26.46 15.61
CA SER A 167 -6.19 27.07 16.94
C SER A 167 -7.62 26.82 17.37
N PRO A 168 -7.88 26.41 18.62
CA PRO A 168 -9.24 26.31 19.13
C PRO A 168 -9.85 27.71 19.10
N GLU A 169 -10.79 27.95 18.21
CA GLU A 169 -11.55 29.17 18.19
C GLU A 169 -12.39 29.22 19.47
N GLU A 170 -12.07 30.19 20.30
CA GLU A 170 -12.66 30.53 21.55
C GLU A 170 -14.15 30.82 21.33
N ARG A 171 -15.02 29.89 21.76
CA ARG A 171 -16.46 30.14 21.79
C ARG A 171 -16.78 31.18 22.82
N GLN A 172 -17.01 32.41 22.41
CA GLN A 172 -17.63 33.43 23.24
C GLN A 172 -19.06 33.01 23.58
N PRO A 173 -19.48 33.06 24.84
CA PRO A 173 -20.88 32.87 25.20
C PRO A 173 -21.70 34.08 24.77
N MET A 174 -22.76 33.85 24.04
CA MET A 174 -23.78 34.87 23.79
C MET A 174 -24.52 35.15 25.10
N ILE A 175 -24.52 36.42 25.48
CA ILE A 175 -25.36 37.01 26.54
C ILE A 175 -26.71 37.33 25.94
#